data_88cc36ee24d49920134a543d9042cd58
#
_entry.id   88cc36ee24d49920134a543d9042cd58
#
_cell.length_a   1.000
_cell.length_b   1.000
_cell.length_c   1.000
_cell.angle_alpha   90.00
_cell.angle_beta   90.00
_cell.angle_gamma   90.00
#
_symmetry.space_group_name_H-M   'P 1'
#
loop_
_entity.id
_entity.type
_entity.pdbx_description
1 polymer ?
#
loop_
_entity_poly.entity_id
_entity_poly.type
_entity_poly.pdbx_seq_one_letter_code
_entity_poly.pdbx_strand_id
1 'polypeptide(L)'
;MAKVLAIDLDGTLFYPKKRVKMIPRKNTNFIRHFIDEGNKVVICSGRNLSYAQKVIEKINRPLDVIGCNSSFVISDGKIIHESMLTHPLVGKIVKELRDQFNINAWLMMSKNQSLVISGEMGFLKRWVYKLVYACQGVYAEK
;
A
#
# COMPACT_ATOMS: atom_id res chain seq x y z
N MET A 1 20.96 23.63 2.24
CA MET A 1 20.74 22.35 2.90
C MET A 1 19.51 21.70 2.29
N ALA A 2 19.60 20.48 1.76
CA ALA A 2 18.45 19.77 1.23
C ALA A 2 17.46 19.44 2.35
N LYS A 3 16.17 19.65 2.10
CA LYS A 3 15.10 19.32 3.04
C LYS A 3 14.50 17.95 2.70
N VAL A 4 13.93 17.27 3.70
CA VAL A 4 13.20 16.02 3.52
C VAL A 4 11.75 16.24 3.93
N LEU A 5 10.81 15.88 3.04
CA LEU A 5 9.38 15.89 3.29
C LEU A 5 8.88 14.46 3.37
N ALA A 6 8.47 14.01 4.57
CA ALA A 6 7.76 12.75 4.76
C ALA A 6 6.25 13.03 4.69
N ILE A 7 5.52 12.29 3.84
CA ILE A 7 4.10 12.57 3.58
C ILE A 7 3.29 11.28 3.47
N ASP A 8 2.13 11.25 4.13
CA ASP A 8 1.14 10.19 3.99
C ASP A 8 0.29 10.37 2.71
N LEU A 9 -0.29 9.28 2.24
CA LEU A 9 -1.12 9.25 1.04
C LEU A 9 -2.60 9.51 1.35
N ASP A 10 -3.19 8.70 2.24
CA ASP A 10 -4.63 8.64 2.42
C ASP A 10 -5.14 9.75 3.37
N GLY A 11 -5.80 10.75 2.82
CA GLY A 11 -6.26 11.92 3.58
C GLY A 11 -5.27 13.08 3.62
N THR A 12 -4.04 12.87 3.11
CA THR A 12 -2.99 13.89 3.00
C THR A 12 -2.70 14.21 1.54
N LEU A 13 -1.90 13.40 0.85
CA LEU A 13 -1.56 13.64 -0.55
C LEU A 13 -2.79 13.52 -1.49
N PHE A 14 -3.75 12.66 -1.14
CA PHE A 14 -5.02 12.48 -1.87
C PHE A 14 -6.14 13.42 -1.41
N TYR A 15 -5.84 14.43 -0.63
CA TYR A 15 -6.83 15.43 -0.21
C TYR A 15 -6.88 16.60 -1.21
N PRO A 16 -8.07 17.17 -1.53
CA PRO A 16 -9.40 16.73 -1.08
C PRO A 16 -9.83 15.41 -1.73
N LYS A 17 -10.60 14.61 -0.96
CA LYS A 17 -11.15 13.34 -1.44
C LYS A 17 -12.05 13.56 -2.67
N LYS A 18 -11.59 13.16 -3.84
CA LYS A 18 -12.43 13.02 -5.02
C LYS A 18 -12.92 11.57 -5.12
N ARG A 19 -14.03 11.34 -5.86
CA ARG A 19 -14.58 9.98 -6.10
C ARG A 19 -13.54 9.01 -6.68
N VAL A 20 -12.58 9.51 -7.42
CA VAL A 20 -11.43 8.74 -7.91
C VAL A 20 -10.22 9.10 -7.06
N LYS A 21 -9.58 8.11 -6.44
CA LYS A 21 -8.36 8.29 -5.63
C LYS A 21 -7.17 8.64 -6.52
N MET A 22 -7.09 9.89 -6.93
CA MET A 22 -5.96 10.42 -7.69
C MET A 22 -5.33 11.58 -6.90
N ILE A 23 -4.02 11.70 -7.01
CA ILE A 23 -3.30 12.84 -6.46
C ILE A 23 -3.80 14.10 -7.17
N PRO A 24 -4.30 15.11 -6.46
CA PRO A 24 -4.70 16.37 -7.06
C PRO A 24 -3.53 17.02 -7.82
N ARG A 25 -3.81 17.65 -8.94
CA ARG A 25 -2.77 18.29 -9.78
C ARG A 25 -1.93 19.29 -8.99
N LYS A 26 -2.56 20.03 -8.07
CA LYS A 26 -1.86 20.99 -7.19
C LYS A 26 -0.80 20.28 -6.33
N ASN A 27 -1.17 19.15 -5.70
CA ASN A 27 -0.25 18.39 -4.85
C ASN A 27 0.87 17.73 -5.69
N THR A 28 0.54 17.20 -6.87
CA THR A 28 1.53 16.66 -7.81
C THR A 28 2.56 17.72 -8.20
N ASN A 29 2.10 18.92 -8.55
CA ASN A 29 2.97 20.02 -8.95
C ASN A 29 3.85 20.50 -7.79
N PHE A 30 3.28 20.60 -6.59
CA PHE A 30 4.05 20.95 -5.38
C PHE A 30 5.18 19.95 -5.12
N ILE A 31 4.90 18.65 -5.17
CA ILE A 31 5.92 17.61 -4.94
C ILE A 31 7.01 17.66 -6.00
N ARG A 32 6.64 17.82 -7.27
CA ARG A 32 7.61 17.94 -8.36
C ARG A 32 8.53 19.14 -8.15
N HIS A 33 7.96 20.31 -7.87
CA HIS A 33 8.72 21.52 -7.63
C HIS A 33 9.66 21.37 -6.43
N PHE A 34 9.15 20.81 -5.32
CA PHE A 34 9.96 20.57 -4.13
C PHE A 34 11.16 19.65 -4.40
N ILE A 35 10.99 18.61 -5.23
CA ILE A 35 12.08 17.71 -5.63
C ILE A 35 13.04 18.41 -6.60
N ASP A 36 12.51 19.16 -7.56
CA ASP A 36 13.29 19.87 -8.58
C ASP A 36 14.19 20.97 -7.95
N GLU A 37 13.84 21.46 -6.75
CA GLU A 37 14.68 22.34 -5.91
C GLU A 37 15.81 21.60 -5.16
N GLY A 38 16.01 20.30 -5.42
CA GLY A 38 17.06 19.50 -4.77
C GLY A 38 16.67 18.94 -3.39
N ASN A 39 15.38 18.93 -3.06
CA ASN A 39 14.87 18.33 -1.82
C ASN A 39 14.46 16.87 -2.03
N LYS A 40 14.30 16.12 -0.94
CA LYS A 40 13.82 14.73 -0.96
C LYS A 40 12.38 14.61 -0.47
N VAL A 41 11.62 13.69 -1.09
CA VAL A 41 10.26 13.34 -0.65
C VAL A 41 10.20 11.86 -0.33
N VAL A 42 9.65 11.54 0.83
CA VAL A 42 9.41 10.17 1.32
C VAL A 42 7.92 9.96 1.47
N ILE A 43 7.36 9.00 0.77
CA ILE A 43 5.97 8.57 0.95
C ILE A 43 5.93 7.55 2.09
N CYS A 44 5.11 7.82 3.11
CA CYS A 44 4.88 6.91 4.23
C CYS A 44 3.43 6.41 4.17
N SER A 45 3.22 5.10 3.90
CA SER A 45 1.85 4.60 3.70
C SER A 45 1.71 3.13 4.07
N GLY A 46 0.49 2.74 4.51
CA GLY A 46 0.10 1.34 4.63
C GLY A 46 -0.13 0.61 3.30
N ARG A 47 -0.01 1.33 2.18
CA ARG A 47 -0.21 0.77 0.84
C ARG A 47 0.93 -0.15 0.42
N ASN A 48 0.60 -1.12 -0.44
CA ASN A 48 1.56 -2.10 -0.97
C ASN A 48 2.51 -1.50 -2.03
N LEU A 49 3.52 -2.31 -2.40
CA LEU A 49 4.55 -1.93 -3.36
C LEU A 49 3.98 -1.51 -4.73
N SER A 50 3.02 -2.27 -5.27
CA SER A 50 2.44 -1.95 -6.58
C SER A 50 1.68 -0.62 -6.58
N TYR A 51 1.11 -0.25 -5.45
CA TYR A 51 0.45 1.04 -5.30
C TYR A 51 1.47 2.18 -5.20
N ALA A 52 2.55 1.97 -4.43
CA ALA A 52 3.65 2.93 -4.34
C ALA A 52 4.27 3.22 -5.72
N GLN A 53 4.48 2.18 -6.53
CA GLN A 53 4.97 2.32 -7.90
C GLN A 53 4.07 3.22 -8.76
N LYS A 54 2.74 3.04 -8.69
CA LYS A 54 1.79 3.91 -9.40
C LYS A 54 1.86 5.37 -8.94
N VAL A 55 2.16 5.62 -7.67
CA VAL A 55 2.37 6.97 -7.14
C VAL A 55 3.66 7.57 -7.71
N ILE A 56 4.76 6.82 -7.71
CA ILE A 56 6.05 7.23 -8.28
C ILE A 56 5.87 7.58 -9.76
N GLU A 57 5.25 6.70 -10.54
CA GLU A 57 4.95 6.94 -11.96
C GLU A 57 4.11 8.20 -12.16
N LYS A 58 3.08 8.40 -11.34
CA LYS A 58 2.21 9.57 -11.41
C LYS A 58 2.93 10.87 -11.10
N ILE A 59 3.82 10.86 -10.10
CA ILE A 59 4.64 12.01 -9.75
C ILE A 59 5.72 12.24 -10.82
N ASN A 60 6.23 11.17 -11.42
CA ASN A 60 7.30 11.21 -12.44
C ASN A 60 8.53 11.99 -11.93
N ARG A 61 8.95 11.71 -10.71
CA ARG A 61 10.16 12.18 -10.03
C ARG A 61 10.64 11.10 -9.07
N PRO A 62 11.94 11.04 -8.71
CA PRO A 62 12.44 10.14 -7.70
C PRO A 62 11.72 10.37 -6.37
N LEU A 63 11.21 9.29 -5.78
CA LEU A 63 10.56 9.29 -4.48
C LEU A 63 11.10 8.13 -3.67
N ASP A 64 11.37 8.38 -2.40
CA ASP A 64 11.57 7.33 -1.42
C ASP A 64 10.21 6.87 -0.87
N VAL A 65 10.10 5.61 -0.48
CA VAL A 65 8.84 5.03 0.00
C VAL A 65 9.07 4.17 1.22
N ILE A 66 8.29 4.41 2.27
CA ILE A 66 8.08 3.50 3.40
C ILE A 66 6.67 2.94 3.23
N GLY A 67 6.57 1.67 2.85
CA GLY A 67 5.30 1.05 2.48
C GLY A 67 4.90 -0.13 3.35
N CYS A 68 3.65 -0.61 3.21
CA CYS A 68 3.09 -1.72 3.99
C CYS A 68 3.33 -1.58 5.50
N ASN A 69 3.07 -0.41 6.08
CA ASN A 69 3.34 -0.14 7.51
C ASN A 69 4.80 -0.45 7.88
N SER A 70 5.74 0.02 7.08
CA SER A 70 7.20 -0.17 7.23
C SER A 70 7.74 -1.57 6.89
N SER A 71 6.93 -2.45 6.28
CA SER A 71 7.42 -3.77 5.86
C SER A 71 8.41 -3.69 4.69
N PHE A 72 8.45 -2.59 3.96
CA PHE A 72 9.50 -2.33 2.98
C PHE A 72 9.86 -0.85 2.92
N VAL A 73 11.10 -0.58 2.53
CA VAL A 73 11.62 0.77 2.27
C VAL A 73 12.30 0.78 0.91
N ILE A 74 11.88 1.73 0.07
CA ILE A 74 12.54 2.03 -1.21
C ILE A 74 13.28 3.36 -1.04
N SER A 75 14.56 3.38 -1.38
CA SER A 75 15.34 4.59 -1.51
C SER A 75 16.16 4.56 -2.79
N ASP A 76 16.21 5.69 -3.47
CA ASP A 76 16.89 5.84 -4.77
C ASP A 76 16.53 4.71 -5.77
N GLY A 77 15.26 4.32 -5.80
CA GLY A 77 14.72 3.28 -6.68
C GLY A 77 15.05 1.83 -6.28
N LYS A 78 15.73 1.61 -5.16
CA LYS A 78 16.12 0.27 -4.67
C LYS A 78 15.40 -0.05 -3.36
N ILE A 79 15.02 -1.31 -3.19
CA ILE A 79 14.53 -1.79 -1.90
C ILE A 79 15.74 -1.94 -0.97
N ILE A 80 15.80 -1.11 0.08
CA ILE A 80 16.89 -1.11 1.07
C ILE A 80 16.51 -1.81 2.37
N HIS A 81 15.23 -2.05 2.57
CA HIS A 81 14.69 -2.81 3.70
C HIS A 81 13.47 -3.59 3.26
N GLU A 82 13.38 -4.84 3.71
CA GLU A 82 12.21 -5.70 3.52
C GLU A 82 12.07 -6.63 4.73
N SER A 83 10.90 -6.59 5.36
CA SER A 83 10.55 -7.49 6.47
C SER A 83 9.22 -8.16 6.14
N MET A 84 9.24 -9.49 6.04
CA MET A 84 8.07 -10.29 5.73
C MET A 84 7.88 -11.40 6.76
N LEU A 85 6.61 -11.71 7.03
CA LEU A 85 6.27 -12.91 7.79
C LEU A 85 6.57 -14.15 6.93
N THR A 86 7.21 -15.14 7.52
CA THR A 86 7.44 -16.43 6.85
C THR A 86 6.15 -17.22 6.71
N HIS A 87 6.03 -18.06 5.68
CA HIS A 87 4.86 -18.92 5.49
C HIS A 87 4.49 -19.77 6.72
N PRO A 88 5.44 -20.43 7.40
CA PRO A 88 5.13 -21.19 8.62
C PRO A 88 4.55 -20.31 9.73
N LEU A 89 5.08 -19.09 9.91
CA LEU A 89 4.59 -18.15 10.90
C LEU A 89 3.18 -17.67 10.59
N VAL A 90 2.90 -17.33 9.34
CA VAL A 90 1.55 -16.96 8.88
C VAL A 90 0.57 -18.10 9.14
N GLY A 91 0.94 -19.34 8.78
CA GLY A 91 0.10 -20.51 9.02
C GLY A 91 -0.20 -20.72 10.51
N LYS A 92 0.80 -20.53 11.39
CA LYS A 92 0.62 -20.61 12.83
C LYS A 92 -0.34 -19.54 13.36
N ILE A 93 -0.14 -18.27 12.96
CA ILE A 93 -1.01 -17.14 13.34
C ILE A 93 -2.46 -17.38 12.88
N VAL A 94 -2.65 -17.80 11.62
CA VAL A 94 -3.99 -18.09 11.08
C VAL A 94 -4.68 -19.21 11.87
N LYS A 95 -3.95 -20.28 12.19
CA LYS A 95 -4.49 -21.39 12.98
C LYS A 95 -4.89 -20.94 14.38
N GLU A 96 -4.01 -20.30 15.12
CA GLU A 96 -4.27 -19.84 16.49
C GLU A 96 -5.47 -18.87 16.56
N LEU A 97 -5.56 -17.96 15.59
CA LEU A 97 -6.67 -17.01 15.57
C LEU A 97 -8.01 -17.66 15.16
N ARG A 98 -7.99 -18.67 14.26
CA ARG A 98 -9.20 -19.44 13.95
C ARG A 98 -9.72 -20.25 15.15
N ASP A 99 -8.82 -20.78 15.96
CA ASP A 99 -9.19 -21.56 17.15
C ASP A 99 -9.81 -20.67 18.25
N GLN A 100 -9.48 -19.37 18.26
CA GLN A 100 -9.94 -18.44 19.29
C GLN A 100 -11.07 -17.53 18.85
N PHE A 101 -11.20 -17.24 17.54
CA PHE A 101 -12.11 -16.24 17.01
C PHE A 101 -12.87 -16.76 15.79
N ASN A 102 -14.13 -16.38 15.68
CA ASN A 102 -14.93 -16.63 14.48
C ASN A 102 -14.58 -15.60 13.40
N ILE A 103 -13.56 -15.89 12.58
CA ILE A 103 -13.03 -14.97 11.59
C ILE A 103 -13.69 -15.20 10.24
N ASN A 104 -14.40 -14.19 9.75
CA ASN A 104 -15.09 -14.24 8.45
C ASN A 104 -14.15 -14.04 7.26
N ALA A 105 -13.07 -13.29 7.41
CA ALA A 105 -12.14 -13.02 6.33
C ALA A 105 -10.75 -12.63 6.83
N TRP A 106 -9.74 -12.99 6.06
CA TRP A 106 -8.35 -12.61 6.20
C TRP A 106 -7.95 -11.67 5.07
N LEU A 107 -7.26 -10.61 5.43
CA LEU A 107 -6.69 -9.66 4.48
C LEU A 107 -5.17 -9.72 4.64
N MET A 108 -4.49 -10.25 3.63
CA MET A 108 -3.04 -10.40 3.64
C MET A 108 -2.43 -9.64 2.47
N MET A 109 -1.35 -8.93 2.72
CA MET A 109 -0.56 -8.28 1.68
C MET A 109 0.68 -9.12 1.40
N SER A 110 1.00 -9.31 0.12
CA SER A 110 2.22 -9.98 -0.30
C SER A 110 3.04 -9.09 -1.24
N LYS A 111 4.28 -9.46 -1.45
CA LYS A 111 5.19 -8.75 -2.37
C LYS A 111 4.67 -8.74 -3.81
N ASN A 112 4.19 -9.88 -4.27
CA ASN A 112 3.79 -10.08 -5.67
C ASN A 112 2.31 -9.92 -5.91
N GLN A 113 1.49 -9.94 -4.85
CA GLN A 113 0.04 -9.82 -4.91
C GLN A 113 -0.40 -8.74 -3.93
N SER A 114 -1.18 -7.82 -4.42
CA SER A 114 -1.50 -6.61 -3.67
C SER A 114 -2.30 -6.86 -2.40
N LEU A 115 -3.22 -7.83 -2.45
CA LEU A 115 -4.07 -8.18 -1.33
C LEU A 115 -4.70 -9.54 -1.59
N VAL A 116 -4.53 -10.45 -0.66
CA VAL A 116 -5.20 -11.76 -0.68
C VAL A 116 -6.32 -11.73 0.34
N ILE A 117 -7.53 -12.08 -0.10
CA ILE A 117 -8.68 -12.28 0.78
C ILE A 117 -8.93 -13.78 0.86
N SER A 118 -8.78 -14.35 2.03
CA SER A 118 -9.08 -15.74 2.31
C SER A 118 -10.09 -15.84 3.45
N GLY A 119 -10.96 -16.86 3.45
CA GLY A 119 -11.93 -17.12 4.51
C GLY A 119 -13.17 -17.81 4.01
N GLU A 120 -13.95 -18.32 4.96
CA GLU A 120 -15.24 -18.97 4.70
C GLU A 120 -16.33 -17.93 4.41
N MET A 121 -16.23 -17.28 3.27
CA MET A 121 -17.20 -16.30 2.82
C MET A 121 -18.09 -16.90 1.74
N GLY A 122 -19.41 -16.72 1.87
CA GLY A 122 -20.34 -16.98 0.79
C GLY A 122 -20.01 -16.17 -0.47
N PHE A 123 -20.39 -16.70 -1.64
CA PHE A 123 -20.08 -16.13 -2.97
C PHE A 123 -20.35 -14.62 -3.08
N LEU A 124 -21.49 -14.17 -2.55
CA LEU A 124 -21.91 -12.76 -2.60
C LEU A 124 -20.99 -11.84 -1.82
N LYS A 125 -20.59 -12.23 -0.58
CA LYS A 125 -19.65 -11.45 0.24
C LYS A 125 -18.29 -11.37 -0.43
N ARG A 126 -17.80 -12.48 -0.99
CA ARG A 126 -16.53 -12.54 -1.74
C ARG A 126 -16.53 -11.58 -2.95
N TRP A 127 -17.65 -11.52 -3.66
CA TRP A 127 -17.81 -10.62 -4.81
C TRP A 127 -17.82 -9.14 -4.38
N VAL A 128 -18.52 -8.79 -3.29
CA VAL A 128 -18.51 -7.44 -2.73
C VAL A 128 -17.10 -7.02 -2.31
N TYR A 129 -16.35 -7.90 -1.61
CA TYR A 129 -14.97 -7.61 -1.23
C TYR A 129 -14.07 -7.41 -2.45
N LYS A 130 -14.24 -8.22 -3.51
CA LYS A 130 -13.50 -8.02 -4.77
C LYS A 130 -13.78 -6.65 -5.38
N LEU A 131 -15.02 -6.19 -5.39
CA LEU A 131 -15.40 -4.86 -5.89
C LEU A 131 -14.81 -3.72 -5.03
N VAL A 132 -14.95 -3.82 -3.72
CA VAL A 132 -14.46 -2.79 -2.79
C VAL A 132 -12.94 -2.62 -2.89
N TYR A 133 -12.23 -3.72 -3.07
CA TYR A 133 -10.77 -3.73 -3.16
C TYR A 133 -10.22 -3.85 -4.59
N ALA A 134 -11.06 -3.84 -5.61
CA ALA A 134 -10.65 -4.00 -7.01
C ALA A 134 -9.54 -3.03 -7.44
N CYS A 135 -9.58 -1.79 -6.93
CA CYS A 135 -8.53 -0.79 -7.18
C CYS A 135 -7.18 -1.12 -6.51
N GLN A 136 -7.14 -2.13 -5.66
CA GLN A 136 -5.93 -2.54 -4.91
C GLN A 136 -5.34 -3.86 -5.43
N GLY A 137 -5.92 -4.45 -6.50
CA GLY A 137 -5.46 -5.73 -7.04
C GLY A 137 -5.73 -6.88 -6.09
N VAL A 138 -7.01 -7.17 -5.83
CA VAL A 138 -7.43 -8.21 -4.89
C VAL A 138 -7.48 -9.56 -5.60
N TYR A 139 -6.79 -10.53 -5.04
CA TYR A 139 -6.95 -11.94 -5.36
C TYR A 139 -7.68 -12.64 -4.21
N ALA A 140 -8.72 -13.41 -4.52
CA ALA A 140 -9.38 -14.26 -3.54
C ALA A 140 -8.98 -15.71 -3.82
N GLU A 141 -8.32 -16.34 -2.87
CA GLU A 141 -8.08 -17.77 -2.89
C GLU A 141 -9.30 -18.53 -2.36
N LYS A 142 -9.49 -19.77 -2.90
CA LYS A 142 -10.55 -20.69 -2.48
C LYS A 142 -10.25 -21.26 -1.10
#